data_e3704a06212292643f2100fa8de18f2b
#
_entry.id   e3704a06212292643f2100fa8de18f2b
#
_cell.length_a   1.000
_cell.length_b   1.000
_cell.length_c   1.000
_cell.angle_alpha   90.00
_cell.angle_beta   90.00
_cell.angle_gamma   90.00
#
_symmetry.space_group_name_H-M   'P 1'
#
loop_
_entity.id
_entity.type
_entity.pdbx_description
1 polymer ?
#
loop_
_entity_poly.entity_id
_entity_poly.type
_entity_poly.pdbx_seq_one_letter_code
_entity_poly.pdbx_strand_id
1 'polypeptide(L)'
;MKEKMTIDSMRVSFDLDEVLFVSPDTHLTEPPLPFPLNRIYTERLRLGTPDLVHELQAMSCEVWVYTSSFRSEKYIRRLFQCYGVHFDGIVNGDRHLREVQRNNRTVLPQKMPNHYHIALHVDDETIICAMGREYGFETYHLDAPDDEWKEKIIERVKQIRAFRLENTQ
;
A
#
# COMPACT_ATOMS: atom_id res chain seq x y z
N MET A 1 -2.22 -37.26 -3.83
CA MET A 1 -1.51 -35.99 -4.17
C MET A 1 -1.88 -34.98 -3.09
N LYS A 2 -0.97 -34.67 -2.18
CA LYS A 2 -1.23 -33.68 -1.13
C LYS A 2 -1.20 -32.31 -1.79
N GLU A 3 -2.35 -31.64 -1.88
CA GLU A 3 -2.39 -30.21 -2.13
C GLU A 3 -1.49 -29.53 -1.11
N LYS A 4 -0.42 -28.90 -1.59
CA LYS A 4 0.35 -27.96 -0.82
C LYS A 4 -0.63 -26.83 -0.48
N MET A 5 -1.09 -26.77 0.75
CA MET A 5 -1.70 -25.55 1.28
C MET A 5 -0.72 -24.41 1.00
N THR A 6 -1.01 -23.67 -0.03
CA THR A 6 -0.40 -22.35 -0.23
C THR A 6 -0.77 -21.55 1.01
N ILE A 7 0.24 -21.18 1.78
CA ILE A 7 0.10 -20.16 2.82
C ILE A 7 -0.58 -18.97 2.11
N ASP A 8 -1.79 -18.65 2.52
CA ASP A 8 -2.62 -17.64 1.90
C ASP A 8 -1.84 -16.32 1.90
N SER A 9 -1.36 -15.90 0.73
CA SER A 9 -0.52 -14.71 0.61
C SER A 9 -1.38 -13.50 0.96
N MET A 10 -1.09 -12.88 2.10
CA MET A 10 -1.82 -11.72 2.57
C MET A 10 -1.42 -10.48 1.76
N ARG A 11 -2.41 -9.77 1.18
CA ARG A 11 -2.17 -8.52 0.47
C ARG A 11 -2.21 -7.33 1.42
N VAL A 12 -1.17 -6.51 1.34
CA VAL A 12 -1.06 -5.24 2.06
C VAL A 12 -0.89 -4.14 1.04
N SER A 13 -1.66 -3.07 1.13
CA SER A 13 -1.56 -1.96 0.18
C SER A 13 -1.29 -0.63 0.88
N PHE A 14 -0.65 0.26 0.15
CA PHE A 14 -0.28 1.59 0.59
C PHE A 14 -0.82 2.65 -0.38
N ASP A 15 -1.30 3.76 0.18
CA ASP A 15 -1.44 4.97 -0.63
C ASP A 15 -0.06 5.53 -1.01
N LEU A 16 -0.03 6.45 -1.95
CA LEU A 16 1.21 7.13 -2.36
C LEU A 16 1.40 8.45 -1.63
N ASP A 17 0.53 9.43 -1.92
CA ASP A 17 0.68 10.79 -1.40
C ASP A 17 0.50 10.78 0.12
N GLU A 18 1.37 11.47 0.83
CA GLU A 18 1.47 11.56 2.30
C GLU A 18 1.69 10.22 3.04
N VAL A 19 1.75 9.10 2.32
CA VAL A 19 2.09 7.78 2.86
C VAL A 19 3.47 7.35 2.41
N LEU A 20 3.65 6.94 1.16
CA LEU A 20 4.97 6.57 0.60
C LEU A 20 5.71 7.77 0.00
N PHE A 21 5.00 8.74 -0.58
CA PHE A 21 5.54 10.01 -1.05
C PHE A 21 5.30 11.08 -0.01
N VAL A 22 6.36 11.68 0.50
CA VAL A 22 6.29 12.69 1.55
C VAL A 22 7.22 13.87 1.26
N SER A 23 6.89 15.02 1.85
CA SER A 23 7.76 16.19 1.77
C SER A 23 8.97 16.03 2.70
N PRO A 24 10.20 16.30 2.23
CA PRO A 24 11.39 16.32 3.07
C PRO A 24 11.37 17.45 4.10
N ASP A 25 10.48 18.43 3.94
CA ASP A 25 10.32 19.53 4.92
C ASP A 25 9.58 19.09 6.18
N THR A 26 8.81 18.01 6.09
CA THR A 26 7.94 17.54 7.18
C THR A 26 8.24 16.11 7.63
N HIS A 27 8.95 15.33 6.82
CA HIS A 27 9.23 13.91 7.09
C HIS A 27 10.69 13.57 6.80
N LEU A 28 11.18 12.54 7.46
CA LEU A 28 12.41 11.87 7.06
C LEU A 28 12.18 11.11 5.75
N THR A 29 13.10 11.24 4.82
CA THR A 29 12.98 10.65 3.48
C THR A 29 14.21 9.82 3.11
N GLU A 30 13.98 8.87 2.20
CA GLU A 30 15.08 8.22 1.49
C GLU A 30 15.93 9.26 0.75
N PRO A 31 17.22 8.99 0.50
CA PRO A 31 18.04 9.87 -0.33
C PRO A 31 17.39 10.13 -1.70
N PRO A 32 17.53 11.33 -2.27
CA PRO A 32 17.05 11.59 -3.63
C PRO A 32 17.76 10.70 -4.62
N LEU A 33 17.08 10.37 -5.71
CA LEU A 33 17.72 9.65 -6.82
C LEU A 33 18.88 10.47 -7.40
N PRO A 34 19.94 9.81 -7.90
CA PRO A 34 21.05 10.51 -8.52
C PRO A 34 20.64 11.15 -9.86
N PHE A 35 21.37 12.16 -10.29
CA PHE A 35 21.21 12.74 -11.62
C PHE A 35 21.49 11.67 -12.72
N PRO A 36 20.70 11.60 -13.78
CA PRO A 36 19.57 12.48 -14.16
C PRO A 36 18.19 12.03 -13.61
N LEU A 37 18.10 10.91 -12.90
CA LEU A 37 16.82 10.31 -12.47
C LEU A 37 16.01 11.25 -11.56
N ASN A 38 16.67 12.03 -10.72
CA ASN A 38 16.03 13.03 -9.86
C ASN A 38 15.32 14.16 -10.60
N ARG A 39 15.59 14.31 -11.91
CA ARG A 39 14.87 15.25 -12.79
C ARG A 39 13.60 14.66 -13.38
N ILE A 40 13.55 13.34 -13.44
CA ILE A 40 12.41 12.57 -13.99
C ILE A 40 11.45 12.19 -12.86
N TYR A 41 12.01 11.70 -11.76
CA TYR A 41 11.28 11.25 -10.57
C TYR A 41 11.57 12.21 -9.42
N THR A 42 10.67 13.14 -9.20
CA THR A 42 10.85 14.24 -8.23
C THR A 42 10.27 13.91 -6.86
N GLU A 43 9.41 12.90 -6.77
CA GLU A 43 8.84 12.46 -5.50
C GLU A 43 9.93 11.90 -4.57
N ARG A 44 9.77 12.19 -3.29
CA ARG A 44 10.63 11.71 -2.22
C ARG A 44 9.92 10.60 -1.45
N LEU A 45 10.59 9.47 -1.28
CA LEU A 45 10.04 8.38 -0.51
C LEU A 45 10.21 8.63 1.00
N ARG A 46 9.17 8.28 1.77
CA ARG A 46 9.29 8.22 3.23
C ARG A 46 10.43 7.27 3.61
N LEU A 47 11.24 7.68 4.58
CA LEU A 47 12.36 6.86 5.08
C LEU A 47 11.87 5.49 5.56
N GLY A 48 12.55 4.43 5.16
CA GLY A 48 12.22 3.05 5.49
C GLY A 48 11.25 2.37 4.52
N THR A 49 10.78 3.07 3.46
CA THR A 49 9.88 2.47 2.46
C THR A 49 10.46 1.21 1.80
N PRO A 50 11.71 1.19 1.28
CA PRO A 50 12.27 -0.02 0.69
C PRO A 50 12.37 -1.16 1.70
N ASP A 51 12.84 -0.88 2.90
CA ASP A 51 12.99 -1.89 3.96
C ASP A 51 11.63 -2.50 4.34
N LEU A 52 10.60 -1.66 4.50
CA LEU A 52 9.25 -2.13 4.83
C LEU A 52 8.71 -3.08 3.76
N VAL A 53 8.81 -2.69 2.49
CA VAL A 53 8.31 -3.53 1.39
C VAL A 53 9.03 -4.87 1.35
N HIS A 54 10.36 -4.86 1.45
CA HIS A 54 11.16 -6.10 1.46
C HIS A 54 10.82 -6.98 2.66
N GLU A 55 10.64 -6.41 3.84
CA GLU A 55 10.29 -7.15 5.06
C GLU A 55 8.90 -7.79 4.95
N LEU A 56 7.91 -7.05 4.45
CA LEU A 56 6.57 -7.60 4.22
C LEU A 56 6.59 -8.74 3.18
N GLN A 57 7.36 -8.58 2.10
CA GLN A 57 7.52 -9.63 1.09
C GLN A 57 8.26 -10.86 1.65
N ALA A 58 9.28 -10.67 2.48
CA ALA A 58 9.94 -11.75 3.21
C ALA A 58 9.00 -12.50 4.17
N MET A 59 7.97 -11.80 4.67
CA MET A 59 6.89 -12.40 5.45
C MET A 59 5.81 -13.06 4.58
N SER A 60 6.03 -13.26 3.28
CA SER A 60 5.05 -13.81 2.32
C SER A 60 3.80 -12.95 2.15
N CYS A 61 3.93 -11.64 2.26
CA CYS A 61 2.89 -10.70 1.85
C CYS A 61 3.08 -10.29 0.39
N GLU A 62 1.98 -10.14 -0.33
CA GLU A 62 1.95 -9.36 -1.55
C GLU A 62 1.83 -7.88 -1.18
N VAL A 63 2.72 -7.04 -1.68
CA VAL A 63 2.71 -5.61 -1.39
C VAL A 63 2.22 -4.83 -2.60
N TRP A 64 1.14 -4.10 -2.40
CA TRP A 64 0.43 -3.37 -3.44
C TRP A 64 0.46 -1.86 -3.19
N VAL A 65 0.30 -1.10 -4.26
CA VAL A 65 -0.08 0.33 -4.20
C VAL A 65 -1.57 0.44 -4.51
N TYR A 66 -2.29 1.23 -3.72
CA TYR A 66 -3.64 1.64 -4.04
C TYR A 66 -3.81 3.13 -3.79
N THR A 67 -3.84 3.89 -4.85
CA THR A 67 -3.90 5.35 -4.82
C THR A 67 -5.07 5.88 -5.66
N SER A 68 -5.65 7.00 -5.23
CA SER A 68 -6.62 7.75 -6.04
C SER A 68 -5.95 8.58 -7.14
N SER A 69 -4.63 8.75 -7.09
CA SER A 69 -3.85 9.45 -8.09
C SER A 69 -3.95 8.78 -9.48
N PHE A 70 -3.91 9.60 -10.53
CA PHE A 70 -3.89 9.17 -11.92
C PHE A 70 -2.47 8.98 -12.49
N ARG A 71 -1.43 8.97 -11.65
CA ARG A 71 -0.08 8.59 -12.09
C ARG A 71 -0.13 7.21 -12.74
N SER A 72 0.54 7.05 -13.89
CA SER A 72 0.53 5.77 -14.59
C SER A 72 1.21 4.67 -13.78
N GLU A 73 0.71 3.45 -13.88
CA GLU A 73 1.34 2.28 -13.26
C GLU A 73 2.82 2.16 -13.66
N LYS A 74 3.13 2.43 -14.93
CA LYS A 74 4.50 2.40 -15.45
C LYS A 74 5.41 3.41 -14.75
N TYR A 75 4.91 4.62 -14.50
CA TYR A 75 5.66 5.66 -13.78
C TYR A 75 5.95 5.21 -12.34
N ILE A 76 4.91 4.77 -11.63
CA ILE A 76 5.05 4.29 -10.25
C ILE A 76 6.06 3.14 -10.18
N ARG A 77 5.92 2.12 -11.01
CA ARG A 77 6.86 0.97 -11.03
C ARG A 77 8.29 1.39 -11.25
N ARG A 78 8.55 2.25 -12.25
CA ARG A 78 9.91 2.68 -12.58
C ARG A 78 10.54 3.50 -11.48
N LEU A 79 9.79 4.42 -10.86
CA LEU A 79 10.28 5.21 -9.74
C LEU A 79 10.71 4.29 -8.59
N PHE A 80 9.86 3.38 -8.17
CA PHE A 80 10.16 2.49 -7.06
C PHE A 80 11.27 1.47 -7.40
N GLN A 81 11.36 1.02 -8.64
CA GLN A 81 12.49 0.19 -9.09
C GLN A 81 13.84 0.90 -8.93
N CYS A 82 13.90 2.23 -9.08
CA CYS A 82 15.13 2.99 -8.82
C CYS A 82 15.57 2.92 -7.34
N TYR A 83 14.65 2.60 -6.44
CA TYR A 83 14.92 2.35 -5.01
C TYR A 83 14.98 0.84 -4.68
N GLY A 84 15.02 -0.02 -5.67
CA GLY A 84 15.05 -1.48 -5.47
C GLY A 84 13.74 -2.08 -4.98
N VAL A 85 12.62 -1.36 -5.14
CA VAL A 85 11.29 -1.80 -4.70
C VAL A 85 10.48 -2.34 -5.88
N HIS A 86 9.84 -3.48 -5.68
CA HIS A 86 8.91 -4.07 -6.62
C HIS A 86 7.56 -4.32 -5.95
N PHE A 87 6.48 -3.79 -6.54
CA PHE A 87 5.11 -4.04 -6.08
C PHE A 87 4.46 -5.18 -6.84
N ASP A 88 3.72 -6.03 -6.12
CA ASP A 88 2.96 -7.15 -6.68
C ASP A 88 1.73 -6.68 -7.46
N GLY A 89 1.16 -5.55 -7.08
CA GLY A 89 0.06 -4.91 -7.79
C GLY A 89 0.03 -3.40 -7.61
N ILE A 90 -0.57 -2.70 -8.57
CA ILE A 90 -0.80 -1.26 -8.50
C ILE A 90 -2.23 -0.98 -8.97
N VAL A 91 -2.99 -0.30 -8.12
CA VAL A 91 -4.32 0.26 -8.44
C VAL A 91 -4.21 1.77 -8.35
N ASN A 92 -4.28 2.43 -9.49
CA ASN A 92 -4.37 3.87 -9.61
C ASN A 92 -5.82 4.32 -9.85
N GLY A 93 -6.06 5.63 -9.94
CA GLY A 93 -7.38 6.17 -10.20
C GLY A 93 -8.06 5.62 -11.45
N ASP A 94 -7.31 5.47 -12.56
CA ASP A 94 -7.84 4.91 -13.81
C ASP A 94 -8.28 3.46 -13.65
N ARG A 95 -7.48 2.64 -13.00
CA ARG A 95 -7.79 1.24 -12.76
C ARG A 95 -9.00 1.10 -11.84
N HIS A 96 -9.05 1.89 -10.77
CA HIS A 96 -10.21 1.92 -9.87
C HIS A 96 -11.50 2.27 -10.59
N LEU A 97 -11.50 3.35 -11.40
CA LEU A 97 -12.68 3.76 -12.16
C LEU A 97 -13.13 2.65 -13.12
N ARG A 98 -12.21 2.01 -13.81
CA ARG A 98 -12.51 0.96 -14.80
C ARG A 98 -13.00 -0.34 -14.17
N GLU A 99 -12.36 -0.79 -13.09
CA GLU A 99 -12.60 -2.12 -12.53
C GLU A 99 -13.62 -2.11 -11.39
N VAL A 100 -13.70 -1.03 -10.63
CA VAL A 100 -14.57 -0.93 -9.45
C VAL A 100 -15.80 -0.06 -9.74
N GLN A 101 -15.61 1.21 -10.10
CA GLN A 101 -16.71 2.16 -10.21
C GLN A 101 -17.59 1.92 -11.43
N ARG A 102 -17.03 1.61 -12.59
CA ARG A 102 -17.77 1.48 -13.86
C ARG A 102 -18.89 0.44 -13.80
N ASN A 103 -18.70 -0.61 -13.02
CA ASN A 103 -19.66 -1.71 -12.90
C ASN A 103 -20.69 -1.47 -11.79
N ASN A 104 -20.62 -0.35 -11.08
CA ASN A 104 -21.51 -0.01 -10.00
C ASN A 104 -22.35 1.21 -10.33
N ARG A 105 -23.67 1.13 -10.09
CA ARG A 105 -24.62 2.22 -10.32
C ARG A 105 -24.56 3.28 -9.23
N THR A 106 -24.08 2.93 -8.05
CA THR A 106 -23.87 3.83 -6.91
C THR A 106 -22.44 4.32 -6.90
N VAL A 107 -22.23 5.54 -6.40
CA VAL A 107 -20.89 6.08 -6.20
C VAL A 107 -20.24 5.31 -5.04
N LEU A 108 -19.13 4.65 -5.33
CA LEU A 108 -18.32 3.94 -4.36
C LEU A 108 -17.20 4.84 -3.81
N PRO A 109 -16.62 4.51 -2.64
CA PRO A 109 -15.43 5.17 -2.15
C PRO A 109 -14.30 5.19 -3.18
N GLN A 110 -13.43 6.17 -3.10
CA GLN A 110 -12.26 6.30 -4.00
C GLN A 110 -11.29 5.12 -3.91
N LYS A 111 -11.37 4.34 -2.86
CA LYS A 111 -10.60 3.11 -2.66
C LYS A 111 -11.49 2.02 -2.11
N MET A 112 -11.37 0.83 -2.67
CA MET A 112 -12.12 -0.38 -2.27
C MET A 112 -11.16 -1.56 -2.14
N PRO A 113 -10.32 -1.58 -1.09
CA PRO A 113 -9.31 -2.63 -0.89
C PRO A 113 -9.87 -4.06 -0.91
N ASN A 114 -11.06 -4.25 -0.37
CA ASN A 114 -11.75 -5.55 -0.37
C ASN A 114 -12.05 -6.09 -1.79
N HIS A 115 -12.24 -5.22 -2.79
CA HIS A 115 -12.41 -5.64 -4.18
C HIS A 115 -11.19 -6.42 -4.70
N TYR A 116 -10.00 -6.08 -4.23
CA TYR A 116 -8.74 -6.71 -4.59
C TYR A 116 -8.23 -7.71 -3.54
N HIS A 117 -9.09 -8.14 -2.61
CA HIS A 117 -8.74 -9.04 -1.50
C HIS A 117 -7.55 -8.52 -0.67
N ILE A 118 -7.42 -7.21 -0.54
CA ILE A 118 -6.40 -6.57 0.29
C ILE A 118 -6.82 -6.71 1.76
N ALA A 119 -5.92 -7.24 2.56
CA ALA A 119 -6.16 -7.49 3.98
C ALA A 119 -5.96 -6.26 4.85
N LEU A 120 -5.06 -5.37 4.45
CA LEU A 120 -4.75 -4.13 5.15
C LEU A 120 -4.42 -3.05 4.13
N HIS A 121 -5.06 -1.89 4.25
CA HIS A 121 -4.72 -0.68 3.49
C HIS A 121 -4.18 0.39 4.43
N VAL A 122 -3.02 0.94 4.09
CA VAL A 122 -2.36 2.02 4.84
C VAL A 122 -2.65 3.33 4.14
N ASP A 123 -3.25 4.27 4.87
CA ASP A 123 -3.71 5.56 4.32
C ASP A 123 -3.59 6.67 5.37
N ASP A 124 -3.36 7.90 4.95
CA ASP A 124 -3.34 9.07 5.83
C ASP A 124 -4.72 9.74 5.95
N GLU A 125 -5.65 9.44 5.05
CA GLU A 125 -6.97 10.04 5.03
C GLU A 125 -7.93 9.35 5.99
N THR A 126 -8.39 10.09 7.00
CA THR A 126 -9.40 9.60 7.98
C THR A 126 -10.68 9.14 7.32
N ILE A 127 -11.07 9.74 6.19
CA ILE A 127 -12.28 9.36 5.46
C ILE A 127 -12.15 7.96 4.86
N ILE A 128 -10.99 7.60 4.32
CA ILE A 128 -10.74 6.24 3.80
C ILE A 128 -10.79 5.23 4.93
N CYS A 129 -10.20 5.56 6.08
CA CYS A 129 -10.25 4.71 7.26
C CYS A 129 -11.68 4.54 7.83
N ALA A 130 -12.50 5.58 7.75
CA ALA A 130 -13.92 5.50 8.13
C ALA A 130 -14.71 4.60 7.16
N MET A 131 -14.45 4.73 5.84
CA MET A 131 -15.05 3.88 4.82
C MET A 131 -14.70 2.39 5.00
N GLY A 132 -13.51 2.08 5.53
CA GLY A 132 -13.13 0.71 5.85
C GLY A 132 -14.09 0.03 6.80
N ARG A 133 -14.59 0.75 7.81
CA ARG A 133 -15.60 0.24 8.75
C ARG A 133 -16.97 0.03 8.10
N GLU A 134 -17.35 0.92 7.18
CA GLU A 134 -18.63 0.87 6.48
C GLU A 134 -18.65 -0.25 5.42
N TYR A 135 -17.57 -0.38 4.64
CA TYR A 135 -17.48 -1.30 3.51
C TYR A 135 -16.74 -2.61 3.81
N GLY A 136 -16.28 -2.81 5.05
CA GLY A 136 -15.71 -4.07 5.51
C GLY A 136 -14.29 -4.35 5.02
N PHE A 137 -13.40 -3.36 5.09
CA PHE A 137 -11.97 -3.56 4.88
C PHE A 137 -11.14 -2.96 6.01
N GLU A 138 -10.01 -3.62 6.31
CA GLU A 138 -9.08 -3.16 7.35
C GLU A 138 -8.21 -2.01 6.85
N THR A 139 -8.06 -0.99 7.69
CA THR A 139 -7.20 0.16 7.43
C THR A 139 -6.23 0.41 8.56
N TYR A 140 -5.08 0.95 8.23
CA TYR A 140 -4.15 1.55 9.17
C TYR A 140 -4.04 3.04 8.85
N HIS A 141 -4.48 3.89 9.77
CA HIS A 141 -4.36 5.34 9.64
C HIS A 141 -2.93 5.76 9.99
N LEU A 142 -2.20 6.25 9.00
CA LEU A 142 -0.83 6.71 9.18
C LEU A 142 -0.82 8.22 9.40
N ASP A 143 -0.77 8.64 10.66
CA ASP A 143 -0.58 10.04 11.02
C ASP A 143 0.82 10.53 10.61
N ALA A 144 0.90 11.78 10.24
CA ALA A 144 2.16 12.45 9.97
C ALA A 144 2.80 12.95 11.27
N PRO A 145 4.11 13.15 11.30
CA PRO A 145 5.18 12.26 10.96
C PRO A 145 5.38 11.21 12.07
N ASP A 146 5.47 9.97 11.71
CA ASP A 146 5.70 8.85 12.64
C ASP A 146 6.96 8.09 12.21
N ASP A 147 8.04 8.23 12.95
CA ASP A 147 9.32 7.59 12.64
C ASP A 147 9.31 6.08 12.92
N GLU A 148 8.36 5.60 13.72
CA GLU A 148 8.15 4.17 14.03
C GLU A 148 7.11 3.52 13.12
N TRP A 149 6.70 4.19 12.05
CA TRP A 149 5.60 3.74 11.18
C TRP A 149 5.82 2.34 10.60
N LYS A 150 7.05 2.01 10.24
CA LYS A 150 7.42 0.71 9.68
C LYS A 150 7.15 -0.42 10.67
N GLU A 151 7.65 -0.29 11.88
CA GLU A 151 7.51 -1.28 12.96
C GLU A 151 6.04 -1.48 13.34
N LYS A 152 5.28 -0.40 13.43
CA LYS A 152 3.85 -0.43 13.74
C LYS A 152 3.04 -1.14 12.66
N ILE A 153 3.34 -0.91 11.39
CA ILE A 153 2.67 -1.58 10.28
C ILE A 153 3.00 -3.08 10.27
N ILE A 154 4.28 -3.44 10.46
CA ILE A 154 4.70 -4.85 10.56
C ILE A 154 3.96 -5.56 11.70
N GLU A 155 3.89 -4.93 12.86
CA GLU A 155 3.16 -5.48 14.01
C GLU A 155 1.67 -5.67 13.70
N ARG A 156 1.04 -4.69 13.04
CA ARG A 156 -0.38 -4.81 12.62
C ARG A 156 -0.59 -5.96 11.64
N VAL A 157 0.31 -6.16 10.70
CA VAL A 157 0.27 -7.28 9.77
C VAL A 157 0.37 -8.62 10.50
N LYS A 158 1.26 -8.74 11.50
CA LYS A 158 1.37 -9.94 12.34
C LYS A 158 0.08 -10.23 13.09
N GLN A 159 -0.55 -9.21 13.67
CA GLN A 159 -1.82 -9.35 14.40
C GLN A 159 -2.95 -9.83 13.49
N ILE A 160 -3.10 -9.27 12.29
CA ILE A 160 -4.12 -9.69 11.32
C ILE A 160 -3.87 -11.15 10.90
N ARG A 161 -2.62 -11.53 10.67
CA ARG A 161 -2.27 -12.90 10.31
C ARG A 161 -2.58 -13.89 11.42
N ALA A 162 -2.25 -13.57 12.66
CA ALA A 162 -2.57 -14.41 13.81
C ALA A 162 -4.08 -14.62 13.96
N PHE A 163 -4.84 -13.54 13.88
CA PHE A 163 -6.30 -13.59 13.95
C PHE A 163 -6.92 -14.47 12.84
N ARG A 164 -6.42 -14.40 11.61
CA ARG A 164 -6.88 -15.24 10.51
C ARG A 164 -6.60 -16.72 10.74
N LEU A 165 -5.42 -17.06 11.24
CA LEU A 165 -5.06 -18.45 11.55
C LEU A 165 -5.95 -19.05 12.65
N GLU A 166 -6.28 -18.29 13.68
CA GLU A 166 -7.18 -18.73 14.77
C GLU A 166 -8.61 -18.97 14.30
N ASN A 167 -9.10 -18.21 13.29
CA ASN A 167 -10.46 -18.33 12.79
C ASN A 167 -10.60 -19.28 11.58
N THR A 168 -9.53 -19.94 11.16
CA THR A 168 -9.53 -20.94 10.07
C THR A 168 -9.52 -22.38 10.61
N GLN A 169 -9.45 -22.57 11.95
CA GLN A 169 -9.59 -23.86 12.63
C GLN A 169 -11.04 -24.07 13.05
#